data_14961c64c3ec8486ddce7ed167390afc
#
_entry.id   14961c64c3ec8486ddce7ed167390afc
#
_cell.length_a   1.000
_cell.length_b   1.000
_cell.length_c   1.000
_cell.angle_alpha   90.00
_cell.angle_beta   90.00
_cell.angle_gamma   90.00
#
_symmetry.space_group_name_H-M   'P 1'
#
loop_
_entity.id
_entity.type
_entity.pdbx_description
1 polymer ?
#
loop_
_entity_poly.entity_id
_entity_poly.type
_entity_poly.pdbx_seq_one_letter_code
_entity_poly.pdbx_strand_id
1 'polypeptide(L)'
;QGYTTQQEVEGSGSGIIVGKNDDNLLIATNYHVVSGADTVSVTCIDGETYAATVNGYDEDKDLAVVSVPLSDISDDTMDQIAVATIGSSDDLKVGEQVVAIGNALGYGQSVTTGIVSAKNRKMNDEGIEQDEDSDATNLIQTDAAINPGNSGGALLNMDGEVVGINSAKLASTEVE
;
A
#
# COMPACT_ATOMS: atom_id res chain seq x y z
N GLN A 1 -33.95 20.29 18.27
CA GLN A 1 -32.71 20.66 17.57
C GLN A 1 -31.76 19.50 17.79
N GLY A 2 -31.65 18.61 16.77
CA GLY A 2 -30.71 17.50 16.76
C GLY A 2 -29.34 18.00 16.31
N TYR A 3 -28.33 17.86 17.14
CA TYR A 3 -26.95 18.03 16.76
C TYR A 3 -26.51 16.74 16.08
N THR A 4 -26.29 16.78 14.78
CA THR A 4 -25.63 15.71 14.04
C THR A 4 -24.12 15.90 14.27
N THR A 5 -23.54 15.10 15.12
CA THR A 5 -22.08 15.03 15.25
C THR A 5 -21.59 14.23 14.03
N GLN A 6 -20.97 14.89 13.08
CA GLN A 6 -20.17 14.19 12.07
C GLN A 6 -18.95 13.64 12.82
N GLN A 7 -18.85 12.31 12.91
CA GLN A 7 -17.58 11.67 13.26
C GLN A 7 -16.73 11.70 12.00
N GLU A 8 -15.65 12.46 12.03
CA GLU A 8 -14.56 12.31 11.06
C GLU A 8 -13.90 10.95 11.32
N VAL A 9 -14.02 10.05 10.36
CA VAL A 9 -13.28 8.79 10.36
C VAL A 9 -12.00 9.06 9.59
N GLU A 10 -10.90 9.25 10.29
CA GLU A 10 -9.58 9.33 9.68
C GLU A 10 -9.06 7.92 9.40
N GLY A 11 -9.00 7.52 8.14
CA GLY A 11 -8.24 6.37 7.67
C GLY A 11 -6.78 6.78 7.46
N SER A 12 -5.85 5.95 7.85
CA SER A 12 -4.43 6.17 7.59
C SER A 12 -3.75 4.90 7.10
N GLY A 13 -2.72 5.07 6.28
CA GLY A 13 -1.92 3.99 5.74
C GLY A 13 -0.66 4.53 5.09
N SER A 14 0.03 3.66 4.41
CA SER A 14 1.23 3.97 3.65
C SER A 14 0.94 4.00 2.15
N GLY A 15 1.87 4.53 1.37
CA GLY A 15 1.84 4.50 -0.08
C GLY A 15 3.23 4.32 -0.67
N ILE A 16 3.27 4.07 -1.97
CA ILE A 16 4.48 3.84 -2.74
C ILE A 16 4.47 4.79 -3.94
N ILE A 17 5.50 5.59 -4.10
CA ILE A 17 5.66 6.40 -5.30
C ILE A 17 6.03 5.47 -6.45
N VAL A 18 5.08 5.23 -7.36
CA VAL A 18 5.23 4.25 -8.46
C VAL A 18 5.53 4.89 -9.80
N GLY A 19 5.38 6.20 -9.92
CA GLY A 19 5.64 6.91 -11.17
C GLY A 19 5.36 8.39 -11.09
N LYS A 20 5.59 9.04 -12.21
CA LYS A 20 5.16 10.40 -12.48
C LYS A 20 4.83 10.55 -13.97
N ASN A 21 3.90 11.40 -14.28
CA ASN A 21 3.66 11.88 -15.63
C ASN A 21 4.00 13.38 -15.73
N ASP A 22 3.58 14.05 -16.78
CA ASP A 22 3.92 15.47 -17.02
C ASP A 22 3.35 16.40 -15.92
N ASP A 23 2.24 16.01 -15.28
CA ASP A 23 1.49 16.87 -14.38
C ASP A 23 1.47 16.37 -12.92
N ASN A 24 1.63 15.06 -12.70
CA ASN A 24 1.36 14.44 -11.40
C ASN A 24 2.42 13.43 -10.97
N LEU A 25 2.64 13.38 -9.66
CA LEU A 25 3.26 12.27 -8.96
C LEU A 25 2.19 11.20 -8.69
N LEU A 26 2.49 9.93 -9.00
CA LEU A 26 1.57 8.81 -8.86
C LEU A 26 1.99 7.92 -7.70
N ILE A 27 1.05 7.62 -6.82
CA ILE A 27 1.27 6.87 -5.58
C ILE A 27 0.27 5.73 -5.51
N ALA A 28 0.78 4.51 -5.38
CA ALA A 28 -0.04 3.32 -5.13
C ALA A 28 -0.27 3.14 -3.62
N THR A 29 -1.45 2.69 -3.26
CA THR A 29 -1.84 2.36 -1.89
C THR A 29 -2.96 1.30 -1.92
N ASN A 30 -3.49 0.90 -0.77
CA ASN A 30 -4.68 0.06 -0.71
C ASN A 30 -5.97 0.86 -0.91
N TYR A 31 -6.97 0.22 -1.55
CA TYR A 31 -8.29 0.82 -1.70
C TYR A 31 -8.95 1.12 -0.36
N HIS A 32 -8.88 0.19 0.62
CA HIS A 32 -9.47 0.40 1.94
C HIS A 32 -8.89 1.60 2.70
N VAL A 33 -7.67 2.06 2.37
CA VAL A 33 -7.04 3.24 2.97
C VAL A 33 -7.71 4.53 2.51
N VAL A 34 -8.17 4.58 1.26
CA VAL A 34 -8.75 5.79 0.63
C VAL A 34 -10.26 5.71 0.44
N SER A 35 -10.86 4.54 0.64
CA SER A 35 -12.29 4.31 0.44
C SER A 35 -13.14 5.13 1.40
N GLY A 36 -14.13 5.85 0.85
CA GLY A 36 -15.06 6.67 1.62
C GLY A 36 -14.47 7.98 2.15
N ALA A 37 -13.22 8.31 1.81
CA ALA A 37 -12.61 9.57 2.19
C ALA A 37 -13.12 10.72 1.29
N ASP A 38 -13.58 11.81 1.88
CA ASP A 38 -13.94 13.03 1.17
C ASP A 38 -12.69 13.76 0.66
N THR A 39 -11.58 13.65 1.39
CA THR A 39 -10.28 14.24 1.07
C THR A 39 -9.15 13.26 1.36
N VAL A 40 -8.16 13.22 0.49
CA VAL A 40 -6.94 12.43 0.65
C VAL A 40 -5.75 13.37 0.70
N SER A 41 -4.81 13.10 1.60
CA SER A 41 -3.54 13.80 1.66
C SER A 41 -2.37 12.82 1.74
N VAL A 42 -1.22 13.23 1.23
CA VAL A 42 0.03 12.47 1.22
C VAL A 42 1.08 13.24 1.99
N THR A 43 1.66 12.60 3.02
CA THR A 43 2.79 13.16 3.75
C THR A 43 4.07 12.48 3.27
N CYS A 44 5.02 13.28 2.80
CA CYS A 44 6.31 12.84 2.31
C CYS A 44 7.33 12.64 3.45
N ILE A 45 8.53 12.14 3.09
CA ILE A 45 9.57 11.79 4.07
C ILE A 45 10.09 13.00 4.87
N ASP A 46 10.02 14.19 4.30
CA ASP A 46 10.39 15.47 4.92
C ASP A 46 9.31 16.04 5.87
N GLY A 47 8.15 15.36 5.95
CA GLY A 47 7.01 15.77 6.76
C GLY A 47 6.05 16.74 6.06
N GLU A 48 6.35 17.15 4.83
CA GLU A 48 5.45 17.98 4.04
C GLU A 48 4.23 17.19 3.57
N THR A 49 3.06 17.83 3.63
CA THR A 49 1.77 17.19 3.31
C THR A 49 1.12 17.89 2.13
N TYR A 50 0.69 17.09 1.17
CA TYR A 50 0.10 17.54 -0.08
C TYR A 50 -1.30 16.96 -0.26
N ALA A 51 -2.22 17.76 -0.80
CA ALA A 51 -3.53 17.27 -1.22
C ALA A 51 -3.38 16.29 -2.39
N ALA A 52 -4.12 15.19 -2.33
CA ALA A 52 -4.10 14.16 -3.35
C ALA A 52 -5.51 13.85 -3.88
N THR A 53 -5.58 13.32 -5.08
CA THR A 53 -6.82 12.89 -5.73
C THR A 53 -6.73 11.41 -6.03
N VAL A 54 -7.81 10.67 -5.78
CA VAL A 54 -7.93 9.25 -6.18
C VAL A 54 -8.15 9.20 -7.68
N ASN A 55 -7.17 8.68 -8.42
CA ASN A 55 -7.24 8.56 -9.88
C ASN A 55 -7.97 7.30 -10.35
N GLY A 56 -7.91 6.24 -9.56
CA GLY A 56 -8.55 4.99 -9.85
C GLY A 56 -8.30 3.97 -8.77
N TYR A 57 -9.10 2.93 -8.76
CA TYR A 57 -8.99 1.85 -7.79
C TYR A 57 -9.54 0.54 -8.36
N ASP A 58 -9.15 -0.54 -7.72
CA ASP A 58 -9.67 -1.89 -7.90
C ASP A 58 -10.01 -2.41 -6.51
N GLU A 59 -11.30 -2.49 -6.22
CA GLU A 59 -11.81 -2.89 -4.89
C GLU A 59 -11.53 -4.37 -4.61
N ASP A 60 -11.65 -5.23 -5.62
CA ASP A 60 -11.45 -6.67 -5.50
C ASP A 60 -9.99 -7.00 -5.18
N LYS A 61 -9.06 -6.20 -5.69
CA LYS A 61 -7.62 -6.33 -5.44
C LYS A 61 -7.12 -5.46 -4.29
N ASP A 62 -8.01 -4.69 -3.65
CA ASP A 62 -7.66 -3.73 -2.61
C ASP A 62 -6.53 -2.77 -3.01
N LEU A 63 -6.59 -2.26 -4.24
CA LEU A 63 -5.60 -1.35 -4.81
C LEU A 63 -6.20 0.00 -5.16
N ALA A 64 -5.44 1.07 -4.97
CA ALA A 64 -5.79 2.40 -5.44
C ALA A 64 -4.53 3.15 -5.90
N VAL A 65 -4.74 4.11 -6.79
CA VAL A 65 -3.72 5.07 -7.20
C VAL A 65 -4.22 6.47 -6.89
N VAL A 66 -3.43 7.21 -6.15
CA VAL A 66 -3.64 8.62 -5.89
C VAL A 66 -2.59 9.46 -6.61
N SER A 67 -2.93 10.69 -6.93
CA SER A 67 -2.03 11.64 -7.58
C SER A 67 -1.89 12.92 -6.79
N VAL A 68 -0.69 13.48 -6.80
CA VAL A 68 -0.37 14.81 -6.29
C VAL A 68 0.15 15.63 -7.44
N PRO A 69 -0.41 16.86 -7.72
CA PRO A 69 0.12 17.72 -8.76
C PRO A 69 1.59 18.06 -8.51
N LEU A 70 2.44 17.90 -9.53
CA LEU A 70 3.87 18.22 -9.42
C LEU A 70 4.09 19.69 -9.13
N SER A 71 3.18 20.56 -9.59
CA SER A 71 3.23 22.01 -9.32
C SER A 71 3.08 22.36 -7.84
N ASP A 72 2.48 21.47 -7.04
CA ASP A 72 2.23 21.69 -5.62
C ASP A 72 3.40 21.22 -4.75
N ILE A 73 4.25 20.34 -5.29
CA ILE A 73 5.36 19.73 -4.57
C ILE A 73 6.58 20.66 -4.62
N SER A 74 7.14 20.97 -3.46
CA SER A 74 8.34 21.79 -3.37
C SER A 74 9.56 21.09 -3.97
N ASP A 75 10.53 21.87 -4.46
CA ASP A 75 11.78 21.34 -4.96
C ASP A 75 12.54 20.55 -3.87
N ASP A 76 12.49 21.03 -2.63
CA ASP A 76 13.13 20.37 -1.48
C ASP A 76 12.53 18.97 -1.23
N THR A 77 11.21 18.82 -1.35
CA THR A 77 10.55 17.50 -1.27
C THR A 77 10.93 16.64 -2.46
N MET A 78 10.90 17.19 -3.67
CA MET A 78 11.25 16.45 -4.90
C MET A 78 12.68 15.89 -4.86
N ASP A 79 13.60 16.58 -4.22
CA ASP A 79 14.99 16.13 -4.06
C ASP A 79 15.14 14.96 -3.05
N GLN A 80 14.15 14.76 -2.18
CA GLN A 80 14.16 13.73 -1.14
C GLN A 80 13.35 12.48 -1.46
N ILE A 81 12.51 12.52 -2.49
CA ILE A 81 11.67 11.41 -2.92
C ILE A 81 12.23 10.73 -4.16
N ALA A 82 11.85 9.47 -4.36
CA ALA A 82 12.22 8.71 -5.54
C ALA A 82 11.07 7.83 -6.00
N VAL A 83 11.01 7.56 -7.30
CA VAL A 83 10.10 6.57 -7.87
C VAL A 83 10.66 5.18 -7.58
N ALA A 84 9.83 4.30 -7.03
CA ALA A 84 10.20 2.93 -6.73
C ALA A 84 10.51 2.13 -8.00
N THR A 85 11.48 1.22 -7.92
CA THR A 85 11.70 0.22 -8.95
C THR A 85 10.71 -0.92 -8.74
N ILE A 86 9.96 -1.27 -9.76
CA ILE A 86 8.98 -2.35 -9.72
C ILE A 86 9.65 -3.64 -10.20
N GLY A 87 9.60 -4.66 -9.37
CA GLY A 87 10.02 -6.02 -9.68
C GLY A 87 8.84 -6.91 -10.10
N SER A 88 9.09 -8.21 -10.20
CA SER A 88 8.08 -9.21 -10.54
C SER A 88 7.84 -10.16 -9.38
N SER A 89 6.58 -10.26 -8.93
CA SER A 89 6.19 -11.25 -7.92
C SER A 89 6.27 -12.68 -8.44
N ASP A 90 6.25 -12.87 -9.76
CA ASP A 90 6.36 -14.19 -10.38
C ASP A 90 7.77 -14.79 -10.17
N ASP A 91 8.79 -13.95 -10.12
CA ASP A 91 10.19 -14.35 -9.93
C ASP A 91 10.52 -14.72 -8.48
N LEU A 92 9.67 -14.32 -7.50
CA LEU A 92 9.87 -14.68 -6.09
C LEU A 92 9.81 -16.20 -5.88
N LYS A 93 10.60 -16.68 -4.95
CA LYS A 93 10.59 -18.07 -4.50
C LYS A 93 10.21 -18.16 -3.03
N VAL A 94 9.50 -19.23 -2.67
CA VAL A 94 9.23 -19.54 -1.27
C VAL A 94 10.55 -19.70 -0.52
N GLY A 95 10.66 -19.05 0.63
CA GLY A 95 11.88 -18.98 1.43
C GLY A 95 12.77 -17.77 1.12
N GLU A 96 12.51 -17.00 0.06
CA GLU A 96 13.25 -15.74 -0.19
C GLU A 96 12.93 -14.69 0.86
N GLN A 97 13.96 -13.96 1.24
CA GLN A 97 13.82 -12.85 2.19
C GLN A 97 13.09 -11.67 1.53
N VAL A 98 12.19 -11.07 2.28
CA VAL A 98 11.45 -9.86 1.90
C VAL A 98 11.44 -8.84 3.03
N VAL A 99 11.24 -7.59 2.67
CA VAL A 99 11.17 -6.46 3.59
C VAL A 99 9.87 -5.71 3.36
N ALA A 100 9.07 -5.55 4.41
CA ALA A 100 7.86 -4.73 4.38
C ALA A 100 8.18 -3.35 4.97
N ILE A 101 7.83 -2.30 4.22
CA ILE A 101 8.05 -0.91 4.62
C ILE A 101 6.71 -0.19 4.66
N GLY A 102 6.54 0.65 5.68
CA GLY A 102 5.43 1.57 5.78
C GLY A 102 5.78 2.82 6.57
N ASN A 103 4.91 3.81 6.52
CA ASN A 103 5.05 5.08 7.26
C ASN A 103 3.67 5.56 7.73
N ALA A 104 3.05 4.77 8.60
CA ALA A 104 1.74 5.14 9.11
C ALA A 104 1.81 6.35 10.03
N LEU A 105 0.84 7.24 9.87
CA LEU A 105 0.62 8.39 10.73
C LEU A 105 1.80 9.38 10.78
N GLY A 106 2.78 9.28 9.88
CA GLY A 106 3.94 10.18 9.88
C GLY A 106 4.86 10.06 11.11
N TYR A 107 4.69 9.03 11.95
CA TYR A 107 5.54 8.77 13.11
C TYR A 107 6.89 8.14 12.77
N GLY A 108 7.21 8.05 11.49
CA GLY A 108 8.44 7.47 10.98
C GLY A 108 8.23 6.15 10.25
N GLN A 109 9.22 5.78 9.46
CA GLN A 109 9.18 4.54 8.71
C GLN A 109 9.26 3.33 9.65
N SER A 110 8.35 2.39 9.44
CA SER A 110 8.43 1.05 10.03
C SER A 110 8.98 0.07 8.99
N VAL A 111 9.91 -0.77 9.41
CA VAL A 111 10.51 -1.79 8.57
C VAL A 111 10.41 -3.12 9.29
N THR A 112 9.81 -4.10 8.62
CA THR A 112 9.79 -5.48 9.10
C THR A 112 10.39 -6.38 8.04
N THR A 113 10.96 -7.52 8.45
CA THR A 113 11.54 -8.49 7.53
C THR A 113 11.04 -9.88 7.83
N GLY A 114 10.98 -10.70 6.81
CA GLY A 114 10.58 -12.09 6.87
C GLY A 114 10.94 -12.78 5.58
N ILE A 115 10.26 -13.86 5.30
CA ILE A 115 10.40 -14.65 4.07
C ILE A 115 9.07 -14.77 3.34
N VAL A 116 9.14 -15.11 2.06
CA VAL A 116 7.97 -15.57 1.31
C VAL A 116 7.57 -16.95 1.84
N SER A 117 6.42 -17.04 2.49
CA SER A 117 5.91 -18.29 3.05
C SER A 117 5.13 -19.09 2.02
N ALA A 118 4.39 -18.40 1.14
CA ALA A 118 3.64 -19.00 0.03
C ALA A 118 3.41 -17.95 -1.06
N LYS A 119 3.09 -18.45 -2.27
CA LYS A 119 2.72 -17.62 -3.43
C LYS A 119 1.40 -18.10 -4.00
N ASN A 120 0.79 -17.24 -4.84
CA ASN A 120 -0.43 -17.55 -5.56
C ASN A 120 -1.57 -18.02 -4.64
N ARG A 121 -1.62 -17.47 -3.43
CA ARG A 121 -2.75 -17.70 -2.54
C ARG A 121 -3.92 -16.87 -3.04
N LYS A 122 -5.07 -17.49 -3.18
CA LYS A 122 -6.31 -16.84 -3.56
C LYS A 122 -7.19 -16.69 -2.35
N MET A 123 -7.85 -15.55 -2.25
CA MET A 123 -8.76 -15.23 -1.17
C MET A 123 -10.16 -14.98 -1.73
N ASN A 124 -11.17 -15.62 -1.15
CA ASN A 124 -12.57 -15.26 -1.31
C ASN A 124 -13.15 -14.83 0.05
N ASP A 125 -14.43 -14.48 0.07
CA ASP A 125 -15.13 -14.06 1.31
C ASP A 125 -15.19 -15.17 2.39
N GLU A 126 -14.84 -16.41 2.06
CA GLU A 126 -14.86 -17.59 2.95
C GLU A 126 -13.45 -17.99 3.44
N GLY A 127 -12.39 -17.34 2.95
CA GLY A 127 -11.01 -17.61 3.35
C GLY A 127 -10.05 -17.87 2.18
N ILE A 128 -8.90 -18.50 2.46
CA ILE A 128 -7.88 -18.82 1.47
C ILE A 128 -8.28 -20.07 0.70
N GLU A 129 -8.52 -19.96 -0.60
CA GLU A 129 -8.77 -21.11 -1.50
C GLU A 129 -7.59 -21.37 -2.44
N GLN A 130 -7.47 -22.63 -2.88
CA GLN A 130 -6.48 -23.09 -3.85
C GLN A 130 -7.13 -23.41 -5.20
N ASP A 131 -8.06 -22.58 -5.67
CA ASP A 131 -8.65 -22.78 -6.98
C ASP A 131 -7.87 -22.02 -8.05
N GLU A 132 -7.27 -22.76 -8.99
CA GLU A 132 -6.38 -22.22 -10.03
C GLU A 132 -7.12 -21.41 -11.11
N ASP A 133 -8.44 -21.52 -11.20
CA ASP A 133 -9.25 -20.96 -12.30
C ASP A 133 -10.02 -19.65 -11.92
N SER A 134 -9.88 -19.13 -10.72
CA SER A 134 -10.61 -17.93 -10.31
C SER A 134 -9.85 -16.64 -10.66
N ASP A 135 -10.56 -15.57 -11.05
CA ASP A 135 -10.06 -14.19 -11.21
C ASP A 135 -9.64 -13.53 -9.88
N ALA A 136 -9.54 -14.31 -8.80
CA ALA A 136 -9.16 -13.84 -7.48
C ALA A 136 -7.73 -13.28 -7.47
N THR A 137 -7.50 -12.33 -6.58
CA THR A 137 -6.18 -11.70 -6.41
C THR A 137 -5.14 -12.72 -5.96
N ASN A 138 -4.04 -12.82 -6.70
CA ASN A 138 -2.90 -13.65 -6.30
C ASN A 138 -2.16 -12.97 -5.15
N LEU A 139 -2.19 -13.59 -3.98
CA LEU A 139 -1.57 -13.09 -2.78
C LEU A 139 -0.20 -13.73 -2.54
N ILE A 140 0.74 -12.90 -2.05
CA ILE A 140 2.01 -13.34 -1.48
C ILE A 140 1.80 -13.43 0.03
N GLN A 141 2.07 -14.61 0.60
CA GLN A 141 2.09 -14.80 2.04
C GLN A 141 3.51 -14.62 2.56
N THR A 142 3.66 -13.86 3.64
CA THR A 142 4.94 -13.65 4.33
C THR A 142 4.76 -13.71 5.84
N ASP A 143 5.80 -14.08 6.57
CA ASP A 143 5.87 -13.98 8.02
C ASP A 143 6.45 -12.64 8.51
N ALA A 144 6.82 -11.74 7.59
CA ALA A 144 7.09 -10.35 7.94
C ALA A 144 5.83 -9.73 8.58
N ALA A 145 6.00 -9.01 9.68
CA ALA A 145 4.87 -8.42 10.40
C ALA A 145 4.16 -7.37 9.53
N ILE A 146 2.93 -7.68 9.11
CA ILE A 146 2.02 -6.77 8.42
C ILE A 146 0.97 -6.26 9.41
N ASN A 147 0.82 -4.96 9.50
CA ASN A 147 -0.09 -4.30 10.42
C ASN A 147 -0.66 -3.02 9.79
N PRO A 148 -1.66 -2.37 10.39
CA PRO A 148 -2.26 -1.17 9.81
C PRO A 148 -1.24 -0.07 9.46
N GLY A 149 -0.10 -0.03 10.15
CA GLY A 149 0.95 0.95 9.92
C GLY A 149 1.70 0.78 8.60
N ASN A 150 1.88 -0.43 8.09
CA ASN A 150 2.53 -0.65 6.81
C ASN A 150 1.56 -1.02 5.66
N SER A 151 0.27 -1.06 5.94
CA SER A 151 -0.78 -1.27 4.94
C SER A 151 -0.72 -0.20 3.85
N GLY A 152 -0.69 -0.60 2.59
CA GLY A 152 -0.48 0.28 1.43
C GLY A 152 0.99 0.55 1.10
N GLY A 153 1.91 0.19 1.99
CA GLY A 153 3.36 0.28 1.78
C GLY A 153 3.93 -0.88 0.97
N ALA A 154 5.23 -0.81 0.73
CA ALA A 154 5.92 -1.73 -0.16
C ALA A 154 6.33 -3.04 0.52
N LEU A 155 6.19 -4.15 -0.20
CA LEU A 155 6.94 -5.38 0.03
C LEU A 155 8.09 -5.41 -0.99
N LEU A 156 9.32 -5.47 -0.50
CA LEU A 156 10.52 -5.44 -1.32
C LEU A 156 11.23 -6.80 -1.32
N ASN A 157 11.84 -7.14 -2.45
CA ASN A 157 12.86 -8.18 -2.51
C ASN A 157 14.22 -7.62 -2.02
N MET A 158 15.25 -8.47 -2.00
CA MET A 158 16.59 -8.06 -1.52
C MET A 158 17.37 -7.19 -2.52
N ASP A 159 16.86 -7.03 -3.74
CA ASP A 159 17.38 -6.08 -4.73
C ASP A 159 16.74 -4.68 -4.59
N GLY A 160 15.83 -4.51 -3.63
CA GLY A 160 15.12 -3.25 -3.37
C GLY A 160 13.99 -2.97 -4.35
N GLU A 161 13.53 -3.97 -5.07
CA GLU A 161 12.42 -3.85 -5.99
C GLU A 161 11.09 -4.15 -5.29
N VAL A 162 10.06 -3.37 -5.61
CA VAL A 162 8.69 -3.60 -5.11
C VAL A 162 8.10 -4.82 -5.81
N VAL A 163 7.79 -5.85 -5.03
CA VAL A 163 7.19 -7.11 -5.49
C VAL A 163 5.77 -7.31 -4.99
N GLY A 164 5.30 -6.44 -4.10
CA GLY A 164 3.94 -6.47 -3.58
C GLY A 164 3.57 -5.21 -2.82
N ILE A 165 2.30 -5.11 -2.48
CA ILE A 165 1.73 -4.05 -1.65
C ILE A 165 1.18 -4.71 -0.38
N ASN A 166 1.62 -4.21 0.78
CA ASN A 166 1.20 -4.77 2.07
C ASN A 166 -0.28 -4.47 2.32
N SER A 167 -1.05 -5.45 2.81
CA SER A 167 -2.44 -5.25 3.21
C SER A 167 -2.71 -5.92 4.55
N ALA A 168 -2.91 -5.12 5.59
CA ALA A 168 -3.27 -5.60 6.91
C ALA A 168 -4.73 -6.08 7.00
N LYS A 169 -5.60 -5.65 6.08
CA LYS A 169 -6.97 -6.17 5.96
C LYS A 169 -6.99 -7.70 5.77
N LEU A 170 -5.99 -8.20 5.05
CA LEU A 170 -5.85 -9.61 4.74
C LEU A 170 -5.10 -10.40 5.84
N ALA A 171 -4.41 -9.72 6.75
CA ALA A 171 -3.69 -10.32 7.87
C ALA A 171 -4.60 -10.68 9.05
N SER A 172 -5.81 -10.13 9.10
CA SER A 172 -6.76 -10.30 10.20
C SER A 172 -7.72 -11.49 10.06
N THR A 173 -7.66 -12.24 8.96
CA THR A 173 -8.34 -13.53 8.87
C THR A 173 -7.54 -14.54 9.71
N GLU A 174 -8.06 -14.81 10.89
CA GLU A 174 -7.49 -15.67 11.92
C GLU A 174 -6.99 -17.00 11.34
N VAL A 175 -5.71 -17.25 11.57
CA VAL A 175 -5.21 -18.63 11.61
C VAL A 175 -5.28 -19.04 13.06
N GLU A 176 -6.36 -19.73 13.46
CA GLU A 176 -6.35 -20.56 14.65
C GLU A 176 -5.49 -21.81 14.42
#